data_b275850e20e84b2003fc8acd78e25a1e
#
_entry.id   b275850e20e84b2003fc8acd78e25a1e
#
_cell.length_a   1.000
_cell.length_b   1.000
_cell.length_c   1.000
_cell.angle_alpha   90.00
_cell.angle_beta   90.00
_cell.angle_gamma   90.00
#
_symmetry.space_group_name_H-M   'P 1'
#
loop_
_entity.id
_entity.type
_entity.pdbx_description
1 polymer ?
#
loop_
_entity_poly.entity_id
_entity_poly.type
_entity_poly.pdbx_seq_one_letter_code
_entity_poly.pdbx_strand_id
1 'polypeptide(L)'
;MNIAISPSVFEFLKKLEKNNNREWFNEHKKEFKSIEADVKKVYNVVFENLKTHDDVDKIKIFRIYRDVRFSKNKQPYKTHFGGSFNRVKPGLRGGYYLHIAPNNESFIATGFWDPNKEDLLRMRKEFEMDDEEMRSIINDKSFKNIWGNLEGDELISSPKGFNKEHQAIDLIKKKQYIFTKKYTDAEVLDANFLSDINTAFKAIRPYFNYMSEVLTTDLNGVSLI
;
A
#
# COMPACT_ATOMS: atom_id res chain seq x y z
N MET A 1 20.46 -14.27 11.80
CA MET A 1 20.95 -13.01 11.19
C MET A 1 19.81 -12.03 11.21
N ASN A 2 20.02 -10.85 11.75
CA ASN A 2 18.99 -9.80 11.71
C ASN A 2 18.92 -9.27 10.27
N ILE A 3 17.83 -9.51 9.57
CA ILE A 3 17.60 -9.01 8.21
C ILE A 3 17.11 -7.56 8.36
N ALA A 4 17.84 -6.61 7.76
CA ALA A 4 17.55 -5.19 7.79
C ALA A 4 17.89 -4.55 6.44
N ILE A 5 17.40 -3.37 6.17
CA ILE A 5 17.82 -2.56 5.01
C ILE A 5 19.23 -2.03 5.30
N SER A 6 20.15 -2.31 4.39
CA SER A 6 21.52 -1.80 4.46
C SER A 6 21.61 -0.35 3.93
N PRO A 7 22.47 0.52 4.51
CA PRO A 7 22.76 1.85 3.95
C PRO A 7 23.13 1.85 2.46
N SER A 8 23.79 0.78 1.99
CA SER A 8 24.17 0.61 0.57
C SER A 8 22.97 0.64 -0.39
N VAL A 9 21.77 0.27 0.07
CA VAL A 9 20.52 0.37 -0.71
C VAL A 9 20.22 1.82 -1.06
N PHE A 10 20.27 2.71 -0.07
CA PHE A 10 20.02 4.13 -0.27
C PHE A 10 21.16 4.80 -1.05
N GLU A 11 22.39 4.45 -0.80
CA GLU A 11 23.56 4.96 -1.53
C GLU A 11 23.45 4.63 -3.02
N PHE A 12 23.10 3.39 -3.36
CA PHE A 12 22.90 2.97 -4.75
C PHE A 12 21.75 3.73 -5.41
N LEU A 13 20.58 3.83 -4.73
CA LEU A 13 19.43 4.55 -5.28
C LEU A 13 19.71 6.04 -5.50
N LYS A 14 20.46 6.69 -4.59
CA LYS A 14 20.93 8.09 -4.76
C LYS A 14 21.91 8.24 -5.93
N LYS A 15 22.81 7.27 -6.14
CA LYS A 15 23.69 7.24 -7.33
C LYS A 15 22.90 7.05 -8.61
N LEU A 16 21.93 6.12 -8.61
CA LEU A 16 21.05 5.85 -9.74
C LEU A 16 20.19 7.07 -10.10
N GLU A 17 19.68 7.80 -9.12
CA GLU A 17 18.91 9.03 -9.34
C GLU A 17 19.70 10.06 -10.13
N LYS A 18 20.98 10.28 -9.77
CA LYS A 18 21.89 11.22 -10.44
C LYS A 18 22.33 10.75 -11.84
N ASN A 19 22.33 9.44 -12.09
CA ASN A 19 22.86 8.82 -13.30
C ASN A 19 21.84 7.90 -13.97
N ASN A 20 20.57 8.32 -14.07
CA ASN A 20 19.47 7.46 -14.48
C ASN A 20 19.46 7.25 -16.01
N ASN A 21 20.44 6.51 -16.51
CA ASN A 21 20.58 6.10 -17.90
C ASN A 21 21.06 4.65 -18.02
N ARG A 22 20.98 4.09 -19.24
CA ARG A 22 21.27 2.66 -19.47
C ARG A 22 22.74 2.33 -19.35
N GLU A 23 23.60 3.24 -19.73
CA GLU A 23 25.06 3.06 -19.76
C GLU A 23 25.56 2.88 -18.33
N TRP A 24 25.32 3.85 -17.47
CA TRP A 24 25.67 3.80 -16.06
C TRP A 24 25.09 2.56 -15.35
N PHE A 25 23.80 2.26 -15.61
CA PHE A 25 23.16 1.10 -14.98
C PHE A 25 23.79 -0.22 -15.40
N ASN A 26 24.20 -0.37 -16.66
CA ASN A 26 24.88 -1.58 -17.14
C ASN A 26 26.24 -1.78 -16.47
N GLU A 27 27.01 -0.72 -16.24
CA GLU A 27 28.27 -0.75 -15.52
C GLU A 27 28.09 -1.17 -14.05
N HIS A 28 26.99 -0.73 -13.41
CA HIS A 28 26.68 -1.00 -12.00
C HIS A 28 25.70 -2.18 -11.79
N LYS A 29 25.41 -2.93 -12.85
CA LYS A 29 24.42 -4.02 -12.80
C LYS A 29 24.75 -5.12 -11.78
N LYS A 30 26.02 -5.41 -11.54
CA LYS A 30 26.46 -6.41 -10.54
C LYS A 30 26.16 -5.91 -9.13
N GLU A 31 26.46 -4.64 -8.83
CA GLU A 31 26.12 -3.99 -7.55
C GLU A 31 24.60 -3.99 -7.34
N PHE A 32 23.83 -3.57 -8.35
CA PHE A 32 22.36 -3.61 -8.30
C PHE A 32 21.82 -5.01 -7.96
N LYS A 33 22.36 -6.07 -8.59
CA LYS A 33 21.89 -7.44 -8.36
C LYS A 33 22.14 -7.92 -6.93
N SER A 34 23.24 -7.55 -6.32
CA SER A 34 23.51 -7.84 -4.91
C SER A 34 22.49 -7.13 -4.00
N ILE A 35 22.28 -5.82 -4.22
CA ILE A 35 21.34 -5.01 -3.47
C ILE A 35 19.89 -5.52 -3.65
N GLU A 36 19.49 -5.83 -4.88
CA GLU A 36 18.16 -6.39 -5.18
C GLU A 36 17.93 -7.70 -4.42
N ALA A 37 18.96 -8.57 -4.32
CA ALA A 37 18.85 -9.82 -3.59
C ALA A 37 18.64 -9.59 -2.08
N ASP A 38 19.32 -8.63 -1.48
CA ASP A 38 19.16 -8.31 -0.07
C ASP A 38 17.81 -7.64 0.22
N VAL A 39 17.38 -6.72 -0.63
CA VAL A 39 16.04 -6.13 -0.53
C VAL A 39 14.94 -7.20 -0.66
N LYS A 40 15.08 -8.17 -1.57
CA LYS A 40 14.15 -9.30 -1.68
C LYS A 40 14.02 -10.10 -0.39
N LYS A 41 15.11 -10.30 0.35
CA LYS A 41 15.06 -10.97 1.67
C LYS A 41 14.18 -10.18 2.65
N VAL A 42 14.32 -8.85 2.67
CA VAL A 42 13.48 -7.97 3.51
C VAL A 42 12.01 -8.14 3.16
N TYR A 43 11.65 -8.08 1.88
CA TYR A 43 10.24 -8.28 1.45
C TYR A 43 9.71 -9.67 1.82
N ASN A 44 10.55 -10.72 1.73
CA ASN A 44 10.16 -12.06 2.16
C ASN A 44 9.90 -12.13 3.67
N VAL A 45 10.71 -11.45 4.50
CA VAL A 45 10.45 -11.38 5.95
C VAL A 45 9.13 -10.67 6.23
N VAL A 46 8.84 -9.56 5.56
CA VAL A 46 7.54 -8.87 5.71
C VAL A 46 6.39 -9.80 5.31
N PHE A 47 6.55 -10.59 4.24
CA PHE A 47 5.55 -11.55 3.79
C PHE A 47 5.30 -12.67 4.83
N GLU A 48 6.37 -13.25 5.38
CA GLU A 48 6.24 -14.28 6.41
C GLU A 48 5.65 -13.70 7.72
N ASN A 49 6.01 -12.46 8.08
CA ASN A 49 5.39 -11.78 9.22
C ASN A 49 3.89 -11.57 9.01
N LEU A 50 3.46 -11.13 7.81
CA LEU A 50 2.05 -10.97 7.46
C LEU A 50 1.25 -12.27 7.64
N LYS A 51 1.80 -13.42 7.24
CA LYS A 51 1.16 -14.73 7.40
C LYS A 51 0.87 -15.11 8.87
N THR A 52 1.52 -14.48 9.82
CA THR A 52 1.26 -14.74 11.25
C THR A 52 -0.07 -14.15 11.74
N HIS A 53 -0.66 -13.23 10.99
CA HIS A 53 -1.87 -12.53 11.42
C HIS A 53 -2.86 -12.18 10.29
N ASP A 54 -2.53 -12.50 9.03
CA ASP A 54 -3.43 -12.37 7.87
C ASP A 54 -3.17 -13.47 6.84
N ASP A 55 -4.19 -13.83 6.07
CA ASP A 55 -4.05 -14.78 4.98
C ASP A 55 -3.61 -14.05 3.71
N VAL A 56 -2.31 -14.14 3.43
CA VAL A 56 -1.67 -13.60 2.23
C VAL A 56 -1.09 -14.73 1.39
N ASP A 57 -1.37 -14.74 0.10
CA ASP A 57 -0.97 -15.81 -0.81
C ASP A 57 0.15 -15.41 -1.77
N LYS A 58 0.34 -14.11 -2.00
CA LYS A 58 1.23 -13.64 -3.05
C LYS A 58 2.00 -12.39 -2.65
N ILE A 59 3.30 -12.45 -2.88
CA ILE A 59 4.21 -11.29 -2.91
C ILE A 59 4.56 -10.94 -4.36
N LYS A 60 4.50 -9.67 -4.70
CA LYS A 60 4.95 -9.15 -5.99
C LYS A 60 5.95 -8.01 -5.76
N ILE A 61 7.23 -8.28 -5.98
CA ILE A 61 8.28 -7.26 -5.96
C ILE A 61 8.41 -6.68 -7.37
N PHE A 62 8.27 -5.36 -7.50
CA PHE A 62 8.27 -4.71 -8.80
C PHE A 62 9.69 -4.56 -9.32
N ARG A 63 9.86 -4.80 -10.64
CA ARG A 63 11.13 -4.57 -11.32
C ARG A 63 11.53 -3.09 -11.28
N ILE A 64 12.82 -2.82 -11.25
CA ILE A 64 13.37 -1.46 -11.24
C ILE A 64 13.13 -0.72 -12.57
N TYR A 65 12.97 -1.43 -13.67
CA TYR A 65 12.73 -0.86 -15.00
C TYR A 65 11.38 -0.16 -15.08
N ARG A 66 11.36 1.04 -15.69
CA ARG A 66 10.12 1.78 -15.97
C ARG A 66 9.62 1.48 -17.38
N ASP A 67 8.30 1.48 -17.54
CA ASP A 67 7.68 1.60 -18.85
C ASP A 67 7.56 3.10 -19.18
N VAL A 68 8.43 3.56 -20.08
CA VAL A 68 8.52 4.99 -20.41
C VAL A 68 7.85 5.35 -21.74
N ARG A 69 7.13 4.39 -22.37
CA ARG A 69 6.51 4.60 -23.71
C ARG A 69 5.59 5.81 -23.70
N PHE A 70 4.72 5.92 -22.72
CA PHE A 70 3.72 6.99 -22.58
C PHE A 70 4.04 8.01 -21.48
N SER A 71 5.21 7.90 -20.84
CA SER A 71 5.62 8.80 -19.75
C SER A 71 6.33 10.04 -20.31
N LYS A 72 6.02 11.22 -19.75
CA LYS A 72 6.79 12.46 -19.99
C LYS A 72 8.22 12.33 -19.45
N ASN A 73 8.40 11.71 -18.29
CA ASN A 73 9.71 11.41 -17.74
C ASN A 73 10.28 10.16 -18.42
N LYS A 74 11.37 10.31 -19.16
CA LYS A 74 12.03 9.25 -19.93
C LYS A 74 13.14 8.50 -19.19
N GLN A 75 13.36 8.78 -17.90
CA GLN A 75 14.31 8.03 -17.09
C GLN A 75 13.93 6.54 -17.05
N PRO A 76 14.86 5.62 -17.42
CA PRO A 76 14.52 4.21 -17.63
C PRO A 76 14.35 3.40 -16.35
N TYR A 77 14.79 3.92 -15.20
CA TYR A 77 14.78 3.18 -13.93
C TYR A 77 14.00 3.93 -12.87
N LYS A 78 13.40 3.17 -11.94
CA LYS A 78 12.85 3.68 -10.69
C LYS A 78 14.01 3.96 -9.73
N THR A 79 13.87 4.97 -8.89
CA THR A 79 14.80 5.31 -7.82
C THR A 79 14.35 4.77 -6.45
N HIS A 80 13.57 3.69 -6.48
CA HIS A 80 13.02 3.03 -5.31
C HIS A 80 12.80 1.53 -5.57
N PHE A 81 12.71 0.76 -4.51
CA PHE A 81 12.13 -0.57 -4.53
C PHE A 81 10.67 -0.51 -4.07
N GLY A 82 9.82 -1.30 -4.67
CA GLY A 82 8.40 -1.38 -4.31
C GLY A 82 7.88 -2.80 -4.46
N GLY A 83 6.94 -3.18 -3.61
CA GLY A 83 6.29 -4.48 -3.71
C GLY A 83 4.96 -4.53 -2.98
N SER A 84 4.06 -5.39 -3.43
CA SER A 84 2.74 -5.61 -2.86
C SER A 84 2.61 -7.02 -2.29
N PHE A 85 1.80 -7.13 -1.25
CA PHE A 85 1.43 -8.40 -0.63
C PHE A 85 -0.10 -8.53 -0.75
N ASN A 86 -0.54 -9.59 -1.43
CA ASN A 86 -1.94 -9.78 -1.75
C ASN A 86 -2.58 -10.72 -0.75
N ARG A 87 -3.79 -10.35 -0.33
CA ARG A 87 -4.64 -11.20 0.52
C ARG A 87 -5.36 -12.25 -0.32
N VAL A 88 -5.70 -13.36 0.28
CA VAL A 88 -6.36 -14.51 -0.39
C VAL A 88 -7.76 -14.13 -0.86
N LYS A 89 -7.94 -14.10 -2.19
CA LYS A 89 -9.23 -13.81 -2.82
C LYS A 89 -10.05 -15.08 -3.05
N PRO A 90 -11.38 -15.00 -3.15
CA PRO A 90 -12.22 -13.80 -3.17
C PRO A 90 -12.59 -13.27 -1.79
N GLY A 91 -12.44 -14.06 -0.72
CA GLY A 91 -12.93 -13.76 0.62
C GLY A 91 -12.23 -12.56 1.27
N LEU A 92 -10.93 -12.40 1.05
CA LEU A 92 -10.16 -11.29 1.62
C LEU A 92 -9.85 -10.23 0.57
N ARG A 93 -10.22 -9.00 0.88
CA ARG A 93 -10.12 -7.86 -0.03
C ARG A 93 -9.09 -6.85 0.47
N GLY A 94 -8.61 -6.00 -0.44
CA GLY A 94 -7.53 -5.06 -0.16
C GLY A 94 -6.13 -5.68 -0.28
N GLY A 95 -5.09 -4.95 0.17
CA GLY A 95 -3.71 -5.42 0.10
C GLY A 95 -2.75 -4.47 0.80
N TYR A 96 -1.50 -4.92 0.88
CA TYR A 96 -0.40 -4.22 1.53
C TYR A 96 0.65 -3.83 0.50
N TYR A 97 1.35 -2.74 0.76
CA TYR A 97 2.42 -2.25 -0.09
C TYR A 97 3.57 -1.71 0.75
N LEU A 98 4.80 -2.01 0.33
CA LEU A 98 6.03 -1.46 0.91
C LEU A 98 6.81 -0.72 -0.17
N HIS A 99 7.22 0.50 0.14
CA HIS A 99 8.05 1.37 -0.70
C HIS A 99 9.33 1.73 0.05
N ILE A 100 10.48 1.46 -0.55
CA ILE A 100 11.79 1.77 0.01
C ILE A 100 12.51 2.72 -0.93
N ALA A 101 12.70 3.94 -0.49
CA ALA A 101 13.35 5.02 -1.22
C ALA A 101 14.19 5.88 -0.27
N PRO A 102 15.32 6.46 -0.72
CA PRO A 102 16.09 7.40 0.07
C PRO A 102 15.37 8.74 0.22
N ASN A 103 15.96 9.67 0.96
CA ASN A 103 15.50 11.04 1.15
C ASN A 103 14.18 11.14 1.96
N ASN A 104 13.95 10.20 2.89
CA ASN A 104 12.73 10.09 3.71
C ASN A 104 11.45 9.86 2.88
N GLU A 105 11.59 9.22 1.72
CA GLU A 105 10.46 8.92 0.83
C GLU A 105 9.95 7.47 0.98
N SER A 106 10.47 6.71 1.95
CA SER A 106 9.97 5.37 2.24
C SER A 106 8.59 5.42 2.91
N PHE A 107 7.74 4.46 2.58
CA PHE A 107 6.42 4.34 3.20
C PHE A 107 5.86 2.92 3.08
N ILE A 108 4.89 2.62 3.92
CA ILE A 108 3.96 1.51 3.71
C ILE A 108 2.57 2.08 3.37
N ALA A 109 1.83 1.33 2.58
CA ALA A 109 0.44 1.67 2.28
C ALA A 109 -0.44 0.43 2.36
N THR A 110 -1.71 0.64 2.66
CA THR A 110 -2.72 -0.42 2.75
C THR A 110 -4.05 0.08 2.19
N GLY A 111 -4.91 -0.82 1.77
CA GLY A 111 -6.27 -0.47 1.36
C GLY A 111 -6.59 -0.83 -0.08
N PHE A 112 -7.39 0.04 -0.72
CA PHE A 112 -7.99 -0.16 -2.05
C PHE A 112 -7.55 0.98 -2.96
N TRP A 113 -6.47 0.73 -3.73
CA TRP A 113 -5.84 1.75 -4.59
C TRP A 113 -6.63 2.02 -5.87
N ASP A 114 -7.11 0.98 -6.52
CA ASP A 114 -7.84 1.06 -7.79
C ASP A 114 -8.99 0.04 -7.79
N PRO A 115 -10.02 0.29 -6.96
CA PRO A 115 -11.18 -0.59 -6.93
C PRO A 115 -11.90 -0.55 -8.28
N ASN A 116 -12.39 -1.68 -8.76
CA ASN A 116 -13.21 -1.74 -9.96
C ASN A 116 -14.55 -1.01 -9.72
N LYS A 117 -15.32 -0.81 -10.79
CA LYS A 117 -16.56 -0.03 -10.72
C LYS A 117 -17.62 -0.64 -9.80
N GLU A 118 -17.70 -1.96 -9.81
CA GLU A 118 -18.64 -2.75 -9.01
C GLU A 118 -18.29 -2.63 -7.51
N ASP A 119 -17.03 -2.87 -7.16
CA ASP A 119 -16.54 -2.72 -5.79
C ASP A 119 -16.73 -1.29 -5.28
N LEU A 120 -16.38 -0.30 -6.12
CA LEU A 120 -16.52 1.11 -5.75
C LEU A 120 -17.99 1.51 -5.53
N LEU A 121 -18.89 1.00 -6.36
CA LEU A 121 -20.34 1.24 -6.19
C LEU A 121 -20.84 0.56 -4.91
N ARG A 122 -20.42 -0.69 -4.65
CA ARG A 122 -20.82 -1.42 -3.45
C ARG A 122 -20.38 -0.71 -2.16
N MET A 123 -19.11 -0.23 -2.11
CA MET A 123 -18.59 0.56 -0.98
C MET A 123 -19.43 1.84 -0.77
N ARG A 124 -19.72 2.56 -1.84
CA ARG A 124 -20.52 3.79 -1.76
C ARG A 124 -21.95 3.55 -1.27
N LYS A 125 -22.58 2.47 -1.71
CA LYS A 125 -23.91 2.08 -1.25
C LYS A 125 -23.90 1.67 0.22
N GLU A 126 -22.87 1.01 0.67
CA GLU A 126 -22.68 0.72 2.10
C GLU A 126 -22.65 2.01 2.91
N PHE A 127 -21.76 2.96 2.56
CA PHE A 127 -21.65 4.23 3.28
C PHE A 127 -22.88 5.14 3.15
N GLU A 128 -23.66 5.00 2.08
CA GLU A 128 -24.96 5.68 1.96
C GLU A 128 -25.99 5.10 2.92
N MET A 129 -25.94 3.80 3.15
CA MET A 129 -26.87 3.08 4.02
C MET A 129 -26.48 3.23 5.49
N ASP A 130 -25.20 2.97 5.81
CA ASP A 130 -24.63 3.05 7.15
C ASP A 130 -23.11 3.27 7.08
N ASP A 131 -22.62 4.37 7.65
CA ASP A 131 -21.19 4.68 7.73
C ASP A 131 -20.63 4.63 9.16
N GLU A 132 -21.43 4.22 10.15
CA GLU A 132 -21.04 4.26 11.57
C GLU A 132 -19.86 3.31 11.85
N GLU A 133 -19.90 2.07 11.39
CA GLU A 133 -18.83 1.10 11.61
C GLU A 133 -17.54 1.55 10.95
N MET A 134 -17.58 2.01 9.68
CA MET A 134 -16.42 2.56 9.01
C MET A 134 -15.82 3.72 9.81
N ARG A 135 -16.64 4.67 10.26
CA ARG A 135 -16.17 5.81 11.06
C ARG A 135 -15.63 5.39 12.43
N SER A 136 -16.25 4.43 13.08
CA SER A 136 -15.76 3.88 14.34
C SER A 136 -14.34 3.33 14.18
N ILE A 137 -14.09 2.55 13.13
CA ILE A 137 -12.77 1.96 12.85
C ILE A 137 -11.72 3.04 12.56
N ILE A 138 -11.98 3.93 11.60
CA ILE A 138 -10.98 4.92 11.15
C ILE A 138 -10.75 6.05 12.14
N ASN A 139 -11.65 6.27 13.10
CA ASN A 139 -11.53 7.25 14.18
C ASN A 139 -11.07 6.62 15.50
N ASP A 140 -10.94 5.29 15.59
CA ASP A 140 -10.32 4.66 16.75
C ASP A 140 -8.95 5.28 17.02
N LYS A 141 -8.69 5.62 18.28
CA LYS A 141 -7.48 6.34 18.67
C LYS A 141 -6.20 5.58 18.34
N SER A 142 -6.20 4.27 18.56
CA SER A 142 -5.03 3.42 18.29
C SER A 142 -4.78 3.26 16.78
N PHE A 143 -5.85 3.08 16.02
CA PHE A 143 -5.80 3.03 14.56
C PHE A 143 -5.26 4.35 13.98
N LYS A 144 -5.84 5.47 14.41
CA LYS A 144 -5.50 6.80 13.92
C LYS A 144 -4.07 7.24 14.26
N ASN A 145 -3.55 6.81 15.41
CA ASN A 145 -2.15 7.06 15.77
C ASN A 145 -1.14 6.36 14.85
N ILE A 146 -1.51 5.24 14.25
CA ILE A 146 -0.63 4.48 13.35
C ILE A 146 -0.82 4.92 11.90
N TRP A 147 -2.07 5.07 11.45
CA TRP A 147 -2.42 5.24 10.05
C TRP A 147 -2.85 6.65 9.65
N GLY A 148 -3.12 7.52 10.62
CA GLY A 148 -3.63 8.87 10.34
C GLY A 148 -5.05 8.86 9.77
N ASN A 149 -5.26 9.63 8.72
CA ASN A 149 -6.55 9.78 8.07
C ASN A 149 -6.65 8.91 6.81
N LEU A 150 -7.89 8.59 6.42
CA LEU A 150 -8.17 7.94 5.15
C LEU A 150 -7.76 8.84 3.98
N GLU A 151 -6.88 8.33 3.13
CA GLU A 151 -6.35 9.01 1.94
C GLU A 151 -7.03 8.47 0.66
N GLY A 152 -6.66 9.08 -0.45
CA GLY A 152 -7.06 8.69 -1.80
C GLY A 152 -7.75 9.82 -2.56
N ASP A 153 -7.65 9.74 -3.88
CA ASP A 153 -8.33 10.66 -4.79
C ASP A 153 -9.84 10.65 -4.56
N GLU A 154 -10.46 11.79 -4.81
CA GLU A 154 -11.91 11.93 -4.73
C GLU A 154 -12.49 12.67 -5.93
N LEU A 155 -13.80 12.57 -6.11
CA LEU A 155 -14.54 13.33 -7.09
C LEU A 155 -14.74 14.75 -6.59
N ILE A 156 -14.72 15.73 -7.48
CA ILE A 156 -15.05 17.14 -7.17
C ILE A 156 -16.54 17.24 -6.77
N SER A 157 -17.42 16.56 -7.50
CA SER A 157 -18.85 16.54 -7.24
C SER A 157 -19.32 15.17 -6.74
N SER A 158 -20.54 15.11 -6.21
CA SER A 158 -21.20 13.86 -5.86
C SER A 158 -21.26 12.90 -7.05
N PRO A 159 -20.98 11.60 -6.87
CA PRO A 159 -21.21 10.62 -7.93
C PRO A 159 -22.69 10.57 -8.32
N LYS A 160 -22.94 10.19 -9.60
CA LYS A 160 -24.31 10.04 -10.11
C LYS A 160 -25.12 9.06 -9.25
N GLY A 161 -26.29 9.48 -8.83
CA GLY A 161 -27.21 8.67 -8.02
C GLY A 161 -27.02 8.80 -6.51
N PHE A 162 -26.12 9.67 -6.04
CA PHE A 162 -25.92 9.94 -4.62
C PHE A 162 -26.25 11.39 -4.27
N ASN A 163 -26.87 11.58 -3.10
CA ASN A 163 -27.20 12.92 -2.60
C ASN A 163 -25.92 13.67 -2.19
N LYS A 164 -25.73 14.87 -2.73
CA LYS A 164 -24.57 15.72 -2.41
C LYS A 164 -24.54 16.22 -0.97
N GLU A 165 -25.68 16.25 -0.29
CA GLU A 165 -25.84 16.67 1.10
C GLU A 165 -25.84 15.47 2.09
N HIS A 166 -25.50 14.27 1.61
CA HIS A 166 -25.46 13.08 2.46
C HIS A 166 -24.37 13.20 3.52
N GLN A 167 -24.65 12.75 4.76
CA GLN A 167 -23.69 12.81 5.87
C GLN A 167 -22.36 12.09 5.58
N ALA A 168 -22.38 11.00 4.80
CA ALA A 168 -21.22 10.23 4.39
C ALA A 168 -20.63 10.66 3.03
N ILE A 169 -20.94 11.88 2.55
CA ILE A 169 -20.51 12.32 1.22
C ILE A 169 -18.98 12.36 1.05
N ASP A 170 -18.23 12.60 2.12
CA ASP A 170 -16.79 12.56 2.16
C ASP A 170 -16.23 11.16 1.84
N LEU A 171 -16.87 10.09 2.31
CA LEU A 171 -16.57 8.70 1.97
C LEU A 171 -17.04 8.35 0.56
N ILE A 172 -18.26 8.73 0.20
CA ILE A 172 -18.92 8.41 -1.07
C ILE A 172 -18.16 9.03 -2.27
N LYS A 173 -17.56 10.21 -2.11
CA LYS A 173 -16.80 10.89 -3.18
C LYS A 173 -15.44 10.23 -3.46
N LYS A 174 -14.90 9.43 -2.55
CA LYS A 174 -13.59 8.82 -2.76
C LYS A 174 -13.59 7.85 -3.94
N LYS A 175 -12.45 7.81 -4.63
CA LYS A 175 -12.11 6.85 -5.69
C LYS A 175 -11.18 5.76 -5.19
N GLN A 176 -10.47 6.06 -4.11
CA GLN A 176 -9.50 5.20 -3.45
C GLN A 176 -9.72 5.27 -1.94
N TYR A 177 -9.44 4.17 -1.26
CA TYR A 177 -9.61 4.05 0.20
C TYR A 177 -8.34 3.46 0.77
N ILE A 178 -7.34 4.32 0.98
CA ILE A 178 -5.98 3.92 1.35
C ILE A 178 -5.51 4.63 2.61
N PHE A 179 -4.56 3.99 3.29
CA PHE A 179 -3.82 4.56 4.40
C PHE A 179 -2.33 4.45 4.11
N THR A 180 -1.57 5.47 4.51
CA THR A 180 -0.13 5.53 4.28
C THR A 180 0.59 5.89 5.58
N LYS A 181 1.68 5.19 5.89
CA LYS A 181 2.61 5.55 6.97
C LYS A 181 3.98 5.76 6.37
N LYS A 182 4.53 6.98 6.55
CA LYS A 182 5.86 7.35 6.07
C LYS A 182 6.94 6.99 7.08
N TYR A 183 8.15 6.81 6.58
CA TYR A 183 9.36 6.54 7.36
C TYR A 183 10.52 7.42 6.92
N THR A 184 11.28 7.91 7.87
CA THR A 184 12.57 8.55 7.61
C THR A 184 13.62 7.51 7.21
N ASP A 185 14.72 7.97 6.57
CA ASP A 185 15.86 7.11 6.24
C ASP A 185 16.43 6.42 7.51
N ALA A 186 16.45 7.14 8.64
CA ALA A 186 16.94 6.60 9.91
C ALA A 186 16.05 5.45 10.43
N GLU A 187 14.73 5.61 10.38
CA GLU A 187 13.78 4.56 10.79
C GLU A 187 13.86 3.32 9.90
N VAL A 188 14.07 3.49 8.58
CA VAL A 188 14.22 2.35 7.65
C VAL A 188 15.49 1.57 7.91
N LEU A 189 16.56 2.22 8.37
CA LEU A 189 17.84 1.58 8.70
C LEU A 189 17.89 1.03 10.14
N ASP A 190 16.87 1.33 10.96
CA ASP A 190 16.78 0.85 12.35
C ASP A 190 16.45 -0.65 12.40
N ALA A 191 16.98 -1.32 13.40
CA ALA A 191 16.76 -2.75 13.62
C ALA A 191 15.28 -3.12 13.89
N ASN A 192 14.47 -2.17 14.36
CA ASN A 192 13.06 -2.35 14.65
C ASN A 192 12.14 -2.10 13.44
N PHE A 193 12.66 -1.65 12.30
CA PHE A 193 11.86 -1.29 11.12
C PHE A 193 10.86 -2.38 10.71
N LEU A 194 11.30 -3.63 10.60
CA LEU A 194 10.44 -4.73 10.21
C LEU A 194 9.38 -5.08 11.26
N SER A 195 9.70 -4.90 12.53
CA SER A 195 8.76 -5.07 13.65
C SER A 195 7.70 -3.96 13.64
N ASP A 196 8.10 -2.72 13.35
CA ASP A 196 7.17 -1.60 13.24
C ASP A 196 6.21 -1.76 12.04
N ILE A 197 6.73 -2.18 10.88
CA ILE A 197 5.88 -2.54 9.71
C ILE A 197 4.87 -3.61 10.10
N ASN A 198 5.31 -4.68 10.77
CA ASN A 198 4.42 -5.78 11.16
C ASN A 198 3.32 -5.30 12.13
N THR A 199 3.67 -4.46 13.08
CA THR A 199 2.72 -3.86 14.03
C THR A 199 1.70 -2.98 13.30
N ALA A 200 2.16 -2.14 12.38
CA ALA A 200 1.27 -1.30 11.58
C ALA A 200 0.33 -2.15 10.69
N PHE A 201 0.87 -3.14 9.99
CA PHE A 201 0.07 -4.03 9.15
C PHE A 201 -0.94 -4.87 9.95
N LYS A 202 -0.62 -5.25 11.19
CA LYS A 202 -1.59 -5.90 12.08
C LYS A 202 -2.72 -4.94 12.49
N ALA A 203 -2.40 -3.68 12.73
CA ALA A 203 -3.37 -2.67 13.16
C ALA A 203 -4.41 -2.29 12.09
N ILE A 204 -4.17 -2.57 10.79
CA ILE A 204 -5.15 -2.31 9.72
C ILE A 204 -6.27 -3.35 9.67
N ARG A 205 -6.15 -4.49 10.37
CA ARG A 205 -7.07 -5.63 10.26
C ARG A 205 -8.55 -5.31 10.49
N PRO A 206 -8.95 -4.49 11.47
CA PRO A 206 -10.38 -4.13 11.62
C PRO A 206 -10.95 -3.51 10.34
N TYR A 207 -10.21 -2.58 9.71
CA TYR A 207 -10.59 -1.97 8.44
C TYR A 207 -10.69 -3.00 7.30
N PHE A 208 -9.72 -3.89 7.18
CA PHE A 208 -9.74 -4.92 6.14
C PHE A 208 -10.84 -5.96 6.35
N ASN A 209 -11.17 -6.30 7.58
CA ASN A 209 -12.26 -7.22 7.89
C ASN A 209 -13.60 -6.62 7.47
N TYR A 210 -13.89 -5.40 7.93
CA TYR A 210 -15.07 -4.66 7.54
C TYR A 210 -15.20 -4.54 6.00
N MET A 211 -14.17 -4.05 5.32
CA MET A 211 -14.22 -3.86 3.87
C MET A 211 -14.28 -5.19 3.10
N SER A 212 -13.76 -6.28 3.64
CA SER A 212 -13.92 -7.60 3.03
C SER A 212 -15.36 -8.08 3.16
N GLU A 213 -16.00 -7.90 4.30
CA GLU A 213 -17.41 -8.21 4.49
C GLU A 213 -18.29 -7.41 3.53
N VAL A 214 -18.12 -6.10 3.48
CA VAL A 214 -18.81 -5.21 2.52
C VAL A 214 -18.68 -5.71 1.07
N LEU A 215 -17.50 -6.16 0.66
CA LEU A 215 -17.22 -6.54 -0.73
C LEU A 215 -17.50 -8.01 -1.06
N THR A 216 -17.90 -8.80 -0.08
CA THR A 216 -18.26 -10.23 -0.26
C THR A 216 -19.71 -10.52 0.09
N THR A 217 -20.48 -9.51 0.48
CA THR A 217 -21.92 -9.59 0.75
C THR A 217 -22.71 -8.57 -0.08
N ASP A 218 -23.99 -8.84 -0.29
CA ASP A 218 -24.95 -7.85 -0.81
C ASP A 218 -25.38 -6.87 0.30
N LEU A 219 -26.29 -5.93 -0.04
CA LEU A 219 -26.80 -4.94 0.93
C LEU A 219 -27.69 -5.55 2.03
N ASN A 220 -28.08 -6.80 1.93
CA ASN A 220 -28.84 -7.53 2.95
C ASN A 220 -27.94 -8.45 3.78
N GLY A 221 -26.61 -8.41 3.57
CA GLY A 221 -25.63 -9.25 4.25
C GLY A 221 -25.55 -10.68 3.72
N VAL A 222 -26.18 -10.98 2.57
CA VAL A 222 -26.11 -12.32 1.95
C VAL A 222 -24.76 -12.48 1.22
N SER A 223 -24.06 -13.59 1.48
CA SER A 223 -22.77 -13.89 0.85
C SER A 223 -22.87 -13.94 -0.68
N LEU A 224 -21.89 -13.32 -1.35
CA LEU A 224 -21.69 -13.33 -2.81
C LEU A 224 -20.60 -14.31 -3.26
N ILE A 225 -19.99 -15.05 -2.33
CA ILE A 225 -18.90 -16.01 -2.59
C ILE A 225 -19.19 -17.37 -1.94
#